data_5881b1b3379a5e195c842002df12026a
#
_entry.id   5881b1b3379a5e195c842002df12026a
#
_cell.length_a   1.000
_cell.length_b   1.000
_cell.length_c   1.000
_cell.angle_alpha   90.00
_cell.angle_beta   90.00
_cell.angle_gamma   90.00
#
_symmetry.space_group_name_H-M   'P 1'
#
loop_
_entity.id
_entity.type
_entity.pdbx_description
1 polymer ?
#
loop_
_entity_poly.entity_id
_entity_poly.type
_entity_poly.pdbx_seq_one_letter_code
_entity_poly.pdbx_strand_id
1 'polypeptide(L)'
;MKVDSNSTLLDFARVYDSIIPGDVCDNLITNFQKLQYDTHRWSDYNSEQPSTSPDTEFQRADIDPKSYITLNSFMKKSMENYYKDIGTDLFLTKFNTPLINKYDTGTQMLPHVDHIYSIFQGTKKGIPVLTILGLLNDDFTGGEFVLWDDYVVPLKKGSIIIFPS
;
A
#
# COMPACT_ATOMS: atom_id res chain seq x y z
N MET A 1 -21.10 1.50 13.89
CA MET A 1 -20.25 2.56 14.45
C MET A 1 -20.97 3.90 14.35
N LYS A 2 -21.10 4.66 15.44
CA LYS A 2 -21.49 6.07 15.35
C LYS A 2 -20.20 6.84 15.11
N VAL A 3 -20.05 7.47 13.96
CA VAL A 3 -18.96 8.40 13.69
C VAL A 3 -19.22 9.62 14.59
N ASP A 4 -18.31 9.89 15.52
CA ASP A 4 -18.33 11.11 16.30
C ASP A 4 -17.99 12.28 15.37
N SER A 5 -18.61 13.45 15.60
CA SER A 5 -18.30 14.68 14.87
C SER A 5 -16.84 15.13 15.01
N ASN A 6 -16.10 14.56 15.95
CA ASN A 6 -14.68 14.81 16.20
C ASN A 6 -13.76 13.74 15.61
N SER A 7 -14.28 12.70 14.92
CA SER A 7 -13.45 11.67 14.30
C SER A 7 -12.60 12.28 13.17
N THR A 8 -11.33 11.91 13.16
CA THR A 8 -10.35 12.28 12.13
C THR A 8 -10.07 11.08 11.22
N LEU A 9 -9.42 11.31 10.08
CA LEU A 9 -8.98 10.21 9.21
C LEU A 9 -8.01 9.26 9.91
N LEU A 10 -7.21 9.75 10.87
CA LEU A 10 -6.31 8.94 11.69
C LEU A 10 -7.04 7.88 12.51
N ASP A 11 -8.29 8.14 12.90
CA ASP A 11 -9.10 7.15 13.62
C ASP A 11 -9.46 5.93 12.77
N PHE A 12 -9.24 6.00 11.46
CA PHE A 12 -9.46 4.94 10.50
C PHE A 12 -8.16 4.34 9.93
N ALA A 13 -7.01 4.84 10.34
CA ALA A 13 -5.73 4.20 10.04
C ALA A 13 -5.35 3.21 11.15
N ARG A 14 -4.91 2.01 10.76
CA ARG A 14 -4.46 0.97 11.72
C ARG A 14 -3.18 0.35 11.25
N VAL A 15 -2.22 0.29 12.15
CA VAL A 15 -0.95 -0.44 11.95
C VAL A 15 -1.02 -1.74 12.72
N TYR A 16 -0.67 -2.82 12.06
CA TYR A 16 -0.58 -4.17 12.62
C TYR A 16 0.87 -4.64 12.52
N ASP A 17 1.55 -4.63 13.65
CA ASP A 17 2.94 -5.05 13.73
C ASP A 17 3.10 -6.57 13.64
N SER A 18 4.22 -7.01 13.07
CA SER A 18 4.62 -8.42 13.01
C SER A 18 3.56 -9.35 12.39
N ILE A 19 2.76 -8.84 11.47
CA ILE A 19 1.78 -9.63 10.72
C ILE A 19 2.50 -10.57 9.77
N ILE A 20 3.52 -10.07 9.07
CA ILE A 20 4.38 -10.87 8.20
C ILE A 20 5.61 -11.27 9.03
N PRO A 21 5.87 -12.56 9.27
CA PRO A 21 7.06 -13.01 9.98
C PRO A 21 8.34 -12.52 9.29
N GLY A 22 9.38 -12.23 10.07
CA GLY A 22 10.62 -11.65 9.55
C GLY A 22 11.33 -12.54 8.53
N ASP A 23 11.35 -13.85 8.75
CA ASP A 23 11.89 -14.84 7.81
C ASP A 23 11.09 -14.90 6.50
N VAL A 24 9.77 -14.69 6.56
CA VAL A 24 8.92 -14.59 5.36
C VAL A 24 9.23 -13.30 4.60
N CYS A 25 9.43 -12.17 5.30
CA CYS A 25 9.88 -10.94 4.67
C CYS A 25 11.18 -11.14 3.90
N ASP A 26 12.20 -11.75 4.51
CA ASP A 26 13.51 -12.01 3.90
C ASP A 26 13.41 -12.91 2.67
N ASN A 27 12.58 -13.95 2.77
CA ASN A 27 12.32 -14.85 1.65
C ASN A 27 11.60 -14.12 0.49
N LEU A 28 10.63 -13.27 0.79
CA LEU A 28 9.94 -12.47 -0.22
C LEU A 28 10.90 -11.50 -0.90
N ILE A 29 11.71 -10.76 -0.14
CA ILE A 29 12.73 -9.85 -0.69
C ILE A 29 13.67 -10.60 -1.64
N THR A 30 14.18 -11.77 -1.22
CA THR A 30 15.06 -12.61 -2.05
C THR A 30 14.40 -13.03 -3.36
N ASN A 31 13.10 -13.35 -3.33
CA ASN A 31 12.35 -13.69 -4.53
C ASN A 31 12.13 -12.46 -5.42
N PHE A 32 11.81 -11.33 -4.82
CA PHE A 32 11.52 -10.08 -5.53
C PHE A 32 12.76 -9.47 -6.19
N GLN A 33 13.97 -9.76 -5.72
CA GLN A 33 15.21 -9.37 -6.42
C GLN A 33 15.31 -9.94 -7.84
N LYS A 34 14.54 -10.98 -8.16
CA LYS A 34 14.53 -11.64 -9.47
C LYS A 34 13.45 -11.12 -10.41
N LEU A 35 12.59 -10.21 -9.92
CA LEU A 35 11.51 -9.66 -10.73
C LEU A 35 12.04 -8.63 -11.73
N GLN A 36 11.32 -8.48 -12.80
CA GLN A 36 11.53 -7.36 -13.71
C GLN A 36 10.78 -6.15 -13.15
N TYR A 37 11.51 -5.08 -12.90
CA TYR A 37 10.97 -3.83 -12.40
C TYR A 37 10.85 -2.80 -13.51
N ASP A 38 9.76 -2.04 -13.46
CA ASP A 38 9.55 -0.87 -14.28
C ASP A 38 9.56 0.39 -13.40
N THR A 39 10.14 1.48 -13.90
CA THR A 39 10.06 2.77 -13.23
C THR A 39 8.60 3.20 -13.13
N HIS A 40 8.16 3.59 -11.95
CA HIS A 40 6.81 4.10 -11.76
C HIS A 40 6.57 5.32 -12.65
N ARG A 41 5.34 5.47 -13.12
CA ARG A 41 4.93 6.60 -13.95
C ARG A 41 3.65 7.19 -13.40
N TRP A 42 3.67 8.45 -13.15
CA TRP A 42 2.48 9.21 -12.79
C TRP A 42 1.62 9.43 -14.03
N SER A 43 0.33 9.15 -13.93
CA SER A 43 -0.63 9.55 -14.96
C SER A 43 -1.29 10.85 -14.52
N ASP A 44 -1.09 11.92 -15.28
CA ASP A 44 -1.90 13.12 -15.12
C ASP A 44 -3.25 12.89 -15.78
N TYR A 45 -4.33 13.18 -15.07
CA TYR A 45 -5.70 13.06 -15.58
C TYR A 45 -5.94 13.88 -16.86
N ASN A 46 -5.22 14.98 -17.01
CA ASN A 46 -5.35 15.92 -18.13
C ASN A 46 -4.29 15.72 -19.23
N SER A 47 -3.36 14.80 -19.08
CA SER A 47 -2.34 14.54 -20.08
C SER A 47 -2.42 13.11 -20.59
N GLU A 48 -2.36 12.94 -21.92
CA GLU A 48 -2.25 11.61 -22.53
C GLU A 48 -0.87 10.98 -22.32
N GLN A 49 0.10 11.74 -21.79
CA GLN A 49 1.46 11.28 -21.55
C GLN A 49 1.72 11.17 -20.05
N PRO A 50 2.18 9.99 -19.58
CA PRO A 50 2.58 9.84 -18.19
C PRO A 50 3.77 10.76 -17.90
N SER A 51 3.65 11.59 -16.85
CA SER A 51 4.80 12.33 -16.34
C SER A 51 5.75 11.36 -15.63
N THR A 52 7.03 11.45 -15.92
CA THR A 52 8.08 10.73 -15.22
C THR A 52 9.18 11.69 -14.78
N SER A 53 9.62 11.56 -13.55
CA SER A 53 10.92 12.04 -13.09
C SER A 53 11.82 10.82 -12.89
N PRO A 54 12.45 10.29 -13.93
CA PRO A 54 13.08 8.97 -13.88
C PRO A 54 14.15 8.83 -12.78
N ASP A 55 14.80 9.91 -12.44
CA ASP A 55 15.91 9.91 -11.47
C ASP A 55 15.46 9.87 -10.00
N THR A 56 14.20 10.16 -9.73
CA THR A 56 13.66 10.22 -8.36
C THR A 56 12.48 9.28 -8.14
N GLU A 57 12.02 8.60 -9.17
CA GLU A 57 10.90 7.66 -9.09
C GLU A 57 11.34 6.30 -8.56
N PHE A 58 10.49 5.72 -7.75
CA PHE A 58 10.64 4.34 -7.31
C PHE A 58 10.32 3.35 -8.44
N GLN A 59 10.70 2.11 -8.23
CA GLN A 59 10.44 1.00 -9.15
C GLN A 59 9.30 0.13 -8.63
N ARG A 60 8.52 -0.46 -9.53
CA ARG A 60 7.46 -1.39 -9.18
C ARG A 60 7.46 -2.60 -10.09
N ALA A 61 6.96 -3.72 -9.55
CA ALA A 61 6.79 -4.95 -10.29
C ALA A 61 5.53 -5.68 -9.88
N ASP A 62 5.00 -6.48 -10.79
CA ASP A 62 4.00 -7.49 -10.47
C ASP A 62 4.65 -8.64 -9.70
N ILE A 63 3.95 -9.16 -8.71
CA ILE A 63 4.43 -10.29 -7.93
C ILE A 63 4.04 -11.62 -8.57
N ASP A 64 4.89 -12.63 -8.38
CA ASP A 64 4.63 -13.98 -8.85
C ASP A 64 3.45 -14.64 -8.09
N PRO A 65 2.79 -15.68 -8.67
CA PRO A 65 1.62 -16.31 -8.06
C PRO A 65 1.85 -16.90 -6.67
N LYS A 66 3.05 -17.40 -6.38
CA LYS A 66 3.38 -17.98 -5.06
C LYS A 66 3.50 -16.90 -4.00
N SER A 67 4.24 -15.83 -4.31
CA SER A 67 4.36 -14.67 -3.44
C SER A 67 3.01 -13.98 -3.23
N TYR A 68 2.17 -13.93 -4.28
CA TYR A 68 0.80 -13.44 -4.17
C TYR A 68 -0.03 -14.21 -3.14
N ILE A 69 -0.02 -15.55 -3.18
CA ILE A 69 -0.77 -16.39 -2.23
C ILE A 69 -0.30 -16.11 -0.80
N THR A 70 1.02 -16.02 -0.60
CA THR A 70 1.62 -15.75 0.70
C THR A 70 1.19 -14.39 1.23
N LEU A 71 1.39 -13.30 0.48
CA LEU A 71 1.03 -11.95 0.88
C LEU A 71 -0.47 -11.78 1.09
N ASN A 72 -1.29 -12.35 0.21
CA ASN A 72 -2.74 -12.26 0.31
C ASN A 72 -3.28 -12.88 1.61
N SER A 73 -2.63 -13.92 2.15
CA SER A 73 -3.02 -14.50 3.44
C SER A 73 -2.82 -13.51 4.60
N PHE A 74 -1.72 -12.78 4.62
CA PHE A 74 -1.43 -11.76 5.62
C PHE A 74 -2.31 -10.52 5.47
N MET A 75 -2.54 -10.08 4.23
CA MET A 75 -3.46 -8.97 3.95
C MET A 75 -4.88 -9.27 4.39
N LYS A 76 -5.38 -10.49 4.12
CA LYS A 76 -6.70 -10.92 4.61
C LYS A 76 -6.78 -10.92 6.13
N LYS A 77 -5.78 -11.46 6.81
CA LYS A 77 -5.72 -11.45 8.27
C LYS A 77 -5.74 -10.02 8.83
N SER A 78 -5.00 -9.11 8.22
CA SER A 78 -5.00 -7.70 8.61
C SER A 78 -6.36 -7.05 8.39
N MET A 79 -7.03 -7.35 7.28
CA MET A 79 -8.39 -6.86 7.02
C MET A 79 -9.41 -7.39 8.04
N GLU A 80 -9.31 -8.64 8.45
CA GLU A 80 -10.17 -9.19 9.51
C GLU A 80 -9.97 -8.46 10.84
N ASN A 81 -8.71 -8.14 11.19
CA ASN A 81 -8.42 -7.32 12.37
C ASN A 81 -8.99 -5.91 12.20
N TYR A 82 -8.78 -5.29 11.04
CA TYR A 82 -9.27 -3.96 10.75
C TYR A 82 -10.79 -3.85 10.90
N TYR A 83 -11.54 -4.80 10.36
CA TYR A 83 -13.00 -4.81 10.52
C TYR A 83 -13.45 -4.89 11.99
N LYS A 84 -12.75 -5.69 12.79
CA LYS A 84 -13.02 -5.78 14.23
C LYS A 84 -12.72 -4.49 14.96
N ASP A 85 -11.57 -3.86 14.65
CA ASP A 85 -11.09 -2.66 15.33
C ASP A 85 -11.94 -1.42 14.98
N ILE A 86 -12.37 -1.32 13.73
CA ILE A 86 -13.22 -0.22 13.27
C ILE A 86 -14.69 -0.47 13.61
N GLY A 87 -15.07 -1.73 13.86
CA GLY A 87 -16.46 -2.10 14.14
C GLY A 87 -17.39 -1.80 12.98
N THR A 88 -16.96 -2.12 11.76
CA THR A 88 -17.71 -1.83 10.54
C THR A 88 -18.14 -3.11 9.84
N ASP A 89 -19.34 -3.08 9.25
CA ASP A 89 -19.86 -4.10 8.34
C ASP A 89 -19.56 -3.76 6.86
N LEU A 90 -18.48 -3.00 6.62
CA LEU A 90 -18.09 -2.60 5.28
C LEU A 90 -17.71 -3.84 4.45
N PHE A 91 -18.50 -4.11 3.41
CA PHE A 91 -18.20 -5.19 2.47
C PHE A 91 -17.34 -4.67 1.31
N LEU A 92 -16.04 -4.96 1.36
CA LEU A 92 -15.19 -4.78 0.20
C LEU A 92 -15.41 -5.94 -0.77
N THR A 93 -15.85 -5.61 -1.97
CA THR A 93 -16.21 -6.63 -2.98
C THR A 93 -15.05 -6.99 -3.90
N LYS A 94 -14.01 -6.16 -3.94
CA LYS A 94 -12.87 -6.34 -4.83
C LYS A 94 -11.58 -5.90 -4.16
N PHE A 95 -10.51 -6.61 -4.50
CA PHE A 95 -9.14 -6.28 -4.12
C PHE A 95 -8.30 -6.19 -5.40
N ASN A 96 -7.42 -5.22 -5.45
CA ASN A 96 -6.39 -5.18 -6.47
C ASN A 96 -5.33 -6.24 -6.18
N THR A 97 -4.67 -6.73 -7.22
CA THR A 97 -3.48 -7.55 -7.05
C THR A 97 -2.39 -6.69 -6.39
N PRO A 98 -1.76 -7.16 -5.32
CA PRO A 98 -0.66 -6.43 -4.71
C PRO A 98 0.48 -6.25 -5.72
N LEU A 99 1.14 -5.11 -5.64
CA LEU A 99 2.37 -4.79 -6.35
C LEU A 99 3.50 -4.71 -5.34
N ILE A 100 4.73 -4.92 -5.78
CA ILE A 100 5.91 -4.60 -5.00
C ILE A 100 6.49 -3.26 -5.46
N ASN A 101 6.69 -2.36 -4.51
CA ASN A 101 7.41 -1.12 -4.71
C ASN A 101 8.83 -1.27 -4.15
N LYS A 102 9.81 -0.90 -4.94
CA LYS A 102 11.22 -0.90 -4.57
C LYS A 102 11.74 0.52 -4.62
N TYR A 103 12.30 0.96 -3.51
CA TYR A 103 12.91 2.28 -3.36
C TYR A 103 14.42 2.12 -3.30
N ASP A 104 15.12 2.71 -4.25
CA ASP A 104 16.58 2.85 -4.22
C ASP A 104 16.94 4.18 -3.51
N THR A 105 18.20 4.34 -3.13
CA THR A 105 18.67 5.57 -2.48
C THR A 105 18.33 6.79 -3.32
N GLY A 106 17.65 7.77 -2.71
CA GLY A 106 17.25 9.02 -3.36
C GLY A 106 15.94 8.95 -4.14
N THR A 107 15.27 7.77 -4.18
CA THR A 107 13.95 7.67 -4.79
C THR A 107 12.83 7.87 -3.77
N GLN A 108 11.69 8.38 -4.22
CA GLN A 108 10.55 8.66 -3.36
C GLN A 108 9.22 8.48 -4.12
N MET A 109 8.15 8.33 -3.38
CA MET A 109 6.80 8.46 -3.87
C MET A 109 6.27 9.84 -3.49
N LEU A 110 5.80 10.60 -4.46
CA LEU A 110 5.23 11.92 -4.19
C LEU A 110 3.91 11.81 -3.43
N PRO A 111 3.54 12.84 -2.65
CA PRO A 111 2.24 12.91 -2.00
C PRO A 111 1.13 12.77 -3.04
N HIS A 112 0.18 11.86 -2.78
CA HIS A 112 -0.93 11.56 -3.66
C HIS A 112 -2.09 10.95 -2.88
N VAL A 113 -3.20 10.77 -3.54
CA VAL A 113 -4.33 9.96 -3.09
C VAL A 113 -4.49 8.75 -4.01
N ASP A 114 -4.79 7.60 -3.43
CA ASP A 114 -5.02 6.37 -4.20
C ASP A 114 -6.41 6.35 -4.86
N HIS A 115 -7.21 7.36 -4.58
CA HIS A 115 -8.55 7.50 -5.12
C HIS A 115 -8.53 7.74 -6.63
N ILE A 116 -9.46 7.11 -7.35
CA ILE A 116 -9.66 7.31 -8.79
C ILE A 116 -10.82 8.26 -9.05
N TYR A 117 -10.67 9.13 -10.04
CA TYR A 117 -11.70 10.12 -10.40
C TYR A 117 -12.92 9.51 -11.11
N SER A 118 -12.82 8.29 -11.62
CA SER A 118 -13.92 7.62 -12.32
C SER A 118 -14.12 6.18 -11.83
N ILE A 119 -15.30 5.90 -11.34
CA ILE A 119 -15.72 4.56 -10.90
C ILE A 119 -16.04 3.60 -12.05
N PHE A 120 -16.06 4.08 -13.28
CA PHE A 120 -16.51 3.34 -14.44
C PHE A 120 -15.41 3.03 -15.46
N GLN A 121 -14.20 3.47 -15.20
CA GLN A 121 -13.05 3.21 -16.09
C GLN A 121 -12.39 1.85 -15.78
N GLY A 122 -11.86 1.23 -16.84
CA GLY A 122 -11.11 -0.03 -16.75
C GLY A 122 -11.96 -1.29 -16.60
N THR A 123 -11.28 -2.40 -16.49
CA THR A 123 -11.88 -3.74 -16.33
C THR A 123 -12.41 -3.98 -14.91
N LYS A 124 -11.80 -3.36 -13.91
CA LYS A 124 -12.26 -3.39 -12.52
C LYS A 124 -12.96 -2.07 -12.22
N LYS A 125 -14.27 -2.15 -12.04
CA LYS A 125 -15.09 -0.99 -11.68
C LYS A 125 -15.26 -0.92 -10.19
N GLY A 126 -15.13 0.27 -9.62
CA GLY A 126 -15.27 0.50 -8.19
C GLY A 126 -14.46 1.73 -7.76
N ILE A 127 -14.67 2.14 -6.52
CA ILE A 127 -13.92 3.23 -5.89
C ILE A 127 -12.97 2.58 -4.87
N PRO A 128 -11.65 2.83 -4.92
CA PRO A 128 -10.78 2.51 -3.81
C PRO A 128 -11.26 3.23 -2.55
N VAL A 129 -11.44 2.51 -1.48
CA VAL A 129 -11.86 3.09 -0.19
C VAL A 129 -10.85 2.83 0.91
N LEU A 130 -10.03 1.79 0.75
CA LEU A 130 -8.94 1.45 1.66
C LEU A 130 -7.70 1.07 0.88
N THR A 131 -6.58 1.57 1.35
CA THR A 131 -5.25 1.15 0.92
C THR A 131 -4.63 0.24 1.97
N ILE A 132 -3.98 -0.83 1.52
CA ILE A 132 -3.25 -1.78 2.36
C ILE A 132 -1.80 -1.76 1.91
N LEU A 133 -0.89 -1.45 2.83
CA LEU A 133 0.55 -1.41 2.57
C LEU A 133 1.28 -2.27 3.59
N GLY A 134 2.21 -3.11 3.13
CA GLY A 134 3.08 -3.91 3.99
C GLY A 134 4.54 -3.50 3.82
N LEU A 135 5.29 -3.42 4.92
CA LEU A 135 6.71 -3.13 4.92
C LEU A 135 7.53 -4.43 5.09
N LEU A 136 8.41 -4.72 4.13
CA LEU A 136 9.19 -5.95 4.15
C LEU A 136 10.58 -5.81 4.77
N ASN A 137 11.15 -4.60 4.80
CA ASN A 137 12.41 -4.31 5.48
C ASN A 137 12.36 -2.93 6.14
N ASP A 138 13.20 -2.72 7.16
CA ASP A 138 13.34 -1.47 7.91
C ASP A 138 14.81 -1.10 8.19
N ASP A 139 15.72 -1.69 7.43
CA ASP A 139 17.17 -1.47 7.49
C ASP A 139 17.63 -0.31 6.60
N PHE A 140 16.91 0.80 6.62
CA PHE A 140 17.18 2.00 5.82
C PHE A 140 17.04 3.27 6.69
N THR A 141 17.49 4.39 6.15
CA THR A 141 17.36 5.70 6.78
C THR A 141 16.67 6.66 5.82
N GLY A 142 15.69 7.41 6.31
CA GLY A 142 14.78 8.19 5.48
C GLY A 142 13.69 7.29 4.87
N GLY A 143 12.90 7.82 3.95
CA GLY A 143 11.82 7.06 3.30
C GLY A 143 10.64 6.78 4.22
N GLU A 144 10.42 7.65 5.20
CA GLU A 144 9.28 7.57 6.11
C GLU A 144 7.97 7.58 5.33
N PHE A 145 7.06 6.71 5.74
CA PHE A 145 5.69 6.73 5.23
C PHE A 145 4.88 7.77 6.00
N VAL A 146 4.40 8.78 5.30
CA VAL A 146 3.68 9.93 5.89
C VAL A 146 2.24 9.94 5.39
N LEU A 147 1.29 10.07 6.31
CA LEU A 147 -0.13 10.27 6.01
C LEU A 147 -0.54 11.69 6.35
N TRP A 148 -1.37 12.29 5.50
CA TRP A 148 -2.06 13.56 5.75
C TRP A 148 -1.12 14.66 6.26
N ASP A 149 -0.18 15.04 5.45
CA ASP A 149 0.77 16.14 5.60
C ASP A 149 1.90 15.92 6.62
N ASP A 150 1.63 15.35 7.80
CA ASP A 150 2.64 15.32 8.87
C ASP A 150 2.67 14.07 9.74
N TYR A 151 1.71 13.16 9.60
CA TYR A 151 1.71 11.94 10.41
C TYR A 151 2.68 10.89 9.89
N VAL A 152 3.85 10.81 10.52
CA VAL A 152 4.83 9.75 10.24
C VAL A 152 4.34 8.44 10.86
N VAL A 153 4.06 7.47 10.01
CA VAL A 153 3.56 6.16 10.45
C VAL A 153 4.73 5.30 10.94
N PRO A 154 4.69 4.80 12.18
CA PRO A 154 5.79 4.03 12.76
C PRO A 154 5.80 2.58 12.25
N LEU A 155 6.11 2.38 10.97
CA LEU A 155 6.19 1.05 10.36
C LEU A 155 7.51 0.36 10.68
N LYS A 156 7.43 -0.95 10.89
CA LYS A 156 8.58 -1.85 11.07
C LYS A 156 8.49 -3.02 10.09
N LYS A 157 9.58 -3.71 9.89
CA LYS A 157 9.62 -4.94 9.10
C LYS A 157 8.50 -5.89 9.52
N GLY A 158 7.68 -6.30 8.57
CA GLY A 158 6.54 -7.18 8.78
C GLY A 158 5.25 -6.49 9.24
N SER A 159 5.26 -5.16 9.40
CA SER A 159 4.03 -4.39 9.67
C SER A 159 3.16 -4.28 8.42
N ILE A 160 1.85 -4.24 8.64
CA ILE A 160 0.85 -3.87 7.63
C ILE A 160 0.05 -2.69 8.17
N ILE A 161 -0.08 -1.65 7.35
CA ILE A 161 -1.00 -0.54 7.60
C ILE A 161 -2.21 -0.62 6.67
N ILE A 162 -3.37 -0.25 7.21
CA ILE A 162 -4.62 -0.08 6.47
C ILE A 162 -5.16 1.31 6.78
N PHE A 163 -5.49 2.07 5.74
CA PHE A 163 -5.96 3.45 5.88
C PHE A 163 -6.94 3.82 4.74
N PRO A 164 -7.76 4.87 4.91
CA PRO A 164 -8.59 5.41 3.83
C PRO A 164 -7.76 5.87 2.63
N SER A 165 -8.19 5.49 1.41
CA SER A 165 -7.52 5.81 0.13
C SER A 165 -7.68 7.26 -0.28
#